data_a115a5dcaeab3d8fbc222e48dea1c3d9
#
_entry.id   a115a5dcaeab3d8fbc222e48dea1c3d9
#
_cell.length_a   1.000
_cell.length_b   1.000
_cell.length_c   1.000
_cell.angle_alpha   90.00
_cell.angle_beta   90.00
_cell.angle_gamma   90.00
#
_symmetry.space_group_name_H-M   'P 1'
#
loop_
_entity.id
_entity.type
_entity.pdbx_description
1 polymer ?
#
loop_
_entity_poly.entity_id
_entity_poly.type
_entity_poly.pdbx_seq_one_letter_code
_entity_poly.pdbx_strand_id
1 'polypeptide(L)'
;NTLDGSILNNDKPLADSILTCCRSEIEKHPDYEASLLSYILSYTITFGSDEEIRTAIESCLDKKNLSRNAKLKMALGYSKIGEAEKALQIFAEASPSNSLSYLAIQMQVLKSNEKYKDALDAYQSYSNTLEKKHQDIFSQDLLFAQEKHDLEMASLKETQTKEKLIWYSTCSTFALMLMIGFIYYRYRISYSKRIIAEQENTRLRLEQENLGMRISQLESESENLKNLLSTQNDL
;
A
#
# COMPACT_ATOMS: atom_id res chain seq x y z
N ASN A 1 10.91 21.57 14.65
CA ASN A 1 10.67 20.34 15.45
C ASN A 1 11.95 19.54 15.75
N THR A 2 13.07 19.78 15.04
CA THR A 2 14.34 19.08 15.29
C THR A 2 15.03 19.57 16.56
N LEU A 3 14.97 20.87 16.89
CA LEU A 3 15.57 21.42 18.11
C LEU A 3 14.83 20.95 19.37
N ASP A 4 13.48 20.99 19.37
CA ASP A 4 12.71 20.47 20.49
C ASP A 4 12.98 18.97 20.71
N GLY A 5 13.13 18.19 19.64
CA GLY A 5 13.49 16.78 19.70
C GLY A 5 14.89 16.55 20.29
N SER A 6 15.91 17.34 19.93
CA SER A 6 17.26 17.22 20.47
C SER A 6 17.32 17.65 21.94
N ILE A 7 16.55 18.68 22.31
CA ILE A 7 16.42 19.12 23.71
C ILE A 7 15.74 18.03 24.56
N LEU A 8 14.65 17.43 24.07
CA LEU A 8 13.93 16.37 24.77
C LEU A 8 14.80 15.11 24.94
N ASN A 9 15.65 14.80 23.98
CA ASN A 9 16.59 13.66 24.04
C ASN A 9 17.91 13.99 24.77
N ASN A 10 18.05 15.22 25.30
CA ASN A 10 19.27 15.71 25.92
C ASN A 10 20.54 15.62 25.04
N ASP A 11 20.35 15.73 23.71
CA ASP A 11 21.42 15.71 22.71
C ASP A 11 22.00 17.11 22.52
N LYS A 12 22.89 17.49 23.43
CA LYS A 12 23.52 18.81 23.43
C LYS A 12 24.29 19.11 22.13
N PRO A 13 25.12 18.23 21.56
CA PRO A 13 25.87 18.52 20.34
C PRO A 13 24.96 18.86 19.14
N LEU A 14 23.86 18.11 18.99
CA LEU A 14 22.87 18.39 17.94
C LEU A 14 22.14 19.72 18.21
N ALA A 15 21.76 19.97 19.47
CA ALA A 15 21.12 21.23 19.86
C ALA A 15 22.02 22.44 19.62
N ASP A 16 23.33 22.35 19.91
CA ASP A 16 24.34 23.39 19.64
C ASP A 16 24.43 23.71 18.14
N SER A 17 24.46 22.69 17.31
CA SER A 17 24.50 22.86 15.85
C SER A 17 23.26 23.59 15.33
N ILE A 18 22.08 23.19 15.79
CA ILE A 18 20.81 23.81 15.38
C ILE A 18 20.73 25.25 15.91
N LEU A 19 21.16 25.51 17.13
CA LEU A 19 21.19 26.87 17.70
C LEU A 19 22.07 27.81 16.87
N THR A 20 23.24 27.33 16.47
CA THR A 20 24.17 28.10 15.60
C THR A 20 23.50 28.43 14.26
N CYS A 21 22.77 27.49 13.67
CA CYS A 21 22.00 27.72 12.46
C CYS A 21 20.88 28.75 12.69
N CYS A 22 20.13 28.67 13.80
CA CYS A 22 19.10 29.65 14.15
C CYS A 22 19.67 31.07 14.30
N ARG A 23 20.84 31.24 14.94
CA ARG A 23 21.48 32.53 15.10
C ARG A 23 21.93 33.10 13.75
N SER A 24 22.52 32.30 12.89
CA SER A 24 22.89 32.71 11.52
C SER A 24 21.68 33.15 10.69
N GLU A 25 20.52 32.49 10.88
CA GLU A 25 19.30 32.89 10.17
C GLU A 25 18.70 34.20 10.69
N ILE A 26 18.79 34.46 12.00
CA ILE A 26 18.37 35.75 12.58
C ILE A 26 19.23 36.90 12.02
N GLU A 27 20.54 36.71 11.87
CA GLU A 27 21.44 37.72 11.31
C GLU A 27 21.07 38.08 9.86
N LYS A 28 20.65 37.10 9.08
CA LYS A 28 20.22 37.31 7.69
C LYS A 28 18.81 37.86 7.56
N HIS A 29 17.94 37.44 8.46
CA HIS A 29 16.50 37.72 8.44
C HIS A 29 16.00 38.13 9.83
N PRO A 30 16.18 39.39 10.25
CA PRO A 30 15.75 39.89 11.56
C PRO A 30 14.26 39.69 11.85
N ASP A 31 13.42 39.64 10.82
CA ASP A 31 11.98 39.41 10.94
C ASP A 31 11.63 38.05 11.56
N TYR A 32 12.50 37.04 11.47
CA TYR A 32 12.31 35.72 12.07
C TYR A 32 12.74 35.66 13.54
N GLU A 33 13.37 36.69 14.05
CA GLU A 33 13.88 36.72 15.44
C GLU A 33 12.80 36.36 16.45
N ALA A 34 11.63 37.01 16.39
CA ALA A 34 10.53 36.79 17.32
C ALA A 34 10.04 35.32 17.33
N SER A 35 10.10 34.64 16.18
CA SER A 35 9.74 33.23 16.05
C SER A 35 10.79 32.29 16.62
N LEU A 36 12.07 32.64 16.47
CA LEU A 36 13.20 31.81 16.87
C LEU A 36 13.57 31.97 18.35
N LEU A 37 13.18 33.11 18.99
CA LEU A 37 13.44 33.36 20.40
C LEU A 37 12.95 32.27 21.34
N SER A 38 11.79 31.69 21.08
CA SER A 38 11.27 30.58 21.88
C SER A 38 12.16 29.36 21.88
N TYR A 39 12.83 29.08 20.76
CA TYR A 39 13.79 27.96 20.63
C TYR A 39 15.11 28.26 21.34
N ILE A 40 15.62 29.50 21.21
CA ILE A 40 16.82 29.95 21.91
C ILE A 40 16.62 29.86 23.40
N LEU A 41 15.47 30.38 23.92
CA LEU A 41 15.11 30.25 25.31
C LEU A 41 14.98 28.80 25.77
N SER A 42 14.36 27.92 24.99
CA SER A 42 14.29 26.50 25.32
C SER A 42 15.66 25.87 25.47
N TYR A 43 16.57 26.15 24.56
CA TYR A 43 17.95 25.67 24.61
C TYR A 43 18.64 26.19 25.89
N THR A 44 18.63 27.51 26.12
CA THR A 44 19.32 28.13 27.27
C THR A 44 18.76 27.63 28.60
N ILE A 45 17.43 27.46 28.69
CA ILE A 45 16.78 26.91 29.90
C ILE A 45 17.24 25.46 30.15
N THR A 46 17.47 24.66 29.13
CA THR A 46 17.83 23.26 29.29
C THR A 46 19.31 23.08 29.60
N PHE A 47 20.19 23.74 28.87
CA PHE A 47 21.64 23.52 28.89
C PHE A 47 22.45 24.64 29.49
N GLY A 48 21.87 25.82 29.68
CA GLY A 48 22.55 26.99 30.19
C GLY A 48 22.60 27.04 31.71
N SER A 49 23.52 27.88 32.23
CA SER A 49 23.61 28.30 33.63
C SER A 49 22.50 29.29 33.98
N ASP A 50 22.25 29.52 35.27
CA ASP A 50 21.24 30.48 35.76
C ASP A 50 21.51 31.89 35.24
N GLU A 51 22.79 32.29 35.10
CA GLU A 51 23.19 33.59 34.58
C GLU A 51 22.89 33.71 33.05
N GLU A 52 23.15 32.65 32.28
CA GLU A 52 22.81 32.62 30.86
C GLU A 52 21.30 32.64 30.62
N ILE A 53 20.53 31.96 31.49
CA ILE A 53 19.07 31.99 31.44
C ILE A 53 18.56 33.40 31.70
N ARG A 54 19.11 34.07 32.74
CA ARG A 54 18.75 35.44 33.08
C ARG A 54 19.04 36.40 31.94
N THR A 55 20.25 36.37 31.38
CA THR A 55 20.66 37.22 30.28
C THR A 55 19.80 36.99 29.03
N ALA A 56 19.48 35.73 28.72
CA ALA A 56 18.60 35.41 27.60
C ALA A 56 17.18 35.95 27.78
N ILE A 57 16.62 35.86 28.98
CA ILE A 57 15.28 36.41 29.30
C ILE A 57 15.31 37.95 29.21
N GLU A 58 16.30 38.61 29.79
CA GLU A 58 16.44 40.06 29.76
C GLU A 58 16.53 40.58 28.32
N SER A 59 17.28 39.92 27.46
CA SER A 59 17.34 40.29 26.05
C SER A 59 16.02 40.17 25.30
N CYS A 60 15.08 39.40 25.83
CA CYS A 60 13.73 39.26 25.26
C CYS A 60 12.76 40.35 25.77
N LEU A 61 12.94 40.89 27.01
CA LEU A 61 12.04 41.85 27.61
C LEU A 61 11.93 43.19 26.83
N ASP A 62 13.00 43.59 26.17
CA ASP A 62 13.04 44.81 25.36
C ASP A 62 12.26 44.72 24.04
N LYS A 63 11.75 43.53 23.68
CA LYS A 63 11.07 43.28 22.41
C LYS A 63 9.57 43.47 22.52
N LYS A 64 9.03 44.37 21.69
CA LYS A 64 7.61 44.78 21.74
C LYS A 64 6.57 43.72 21.41
N ASN A 65 6.95 42.65 20.64
CA ASN A 65 6.01 41.66 20.10
C ASN A 65 6.46 40.23 20.42
N LEU A 66 6.52 39.89 21.69
CA LEU A 66 6.87 38.51 22.10
C LEU A 66 5.73 37.55 21.78
N SER A 67 6.10 36.47 21.12
CA SER A 67 5.16 35.37 20.90
C SER A 67 4.73 34.74 22.21
N ARG A 68 3.52 34.19 22.22
CA ARG A 68 3.00 33.47 23.42
C ARG A 68 4.00 32.39 23.88
N ASN A 69 4.60 31.65 22.96
CA ASN A 69 5.55 30.59 23.30
C ASN A 69 6.82 31.16 23.93
N ALA A 70 7.30 32.33 23.49
CA ALA A 70 8.43 32.98 24.11
C ALA A 70 8.10 33.40 25.56
N LYS A 71 6.93 34.02 25.84
CA LYS A 71 6.48 34.33 27.17
C LYS A 71 6.40 33.12 28.09
N LEU A 72 5.86 31.99 27.58
CA LEU A 72 5.82 30.73 28.34
C LEU A 72 7.20 30.24 28.71
N LYS A 73 8.17 30.31 27.76
CA LYS A 73 9.56 29.90 28.01
C LYS A 73 10.24 30.86 29.00
N MET A 74 10.00 32.16 28.91
CA MET A 74 10.52 33.13 29.94
C MET A 74 9.99 32.80 31.32
N ALA A 75 8.68 32.52 31.45
CA ALA A 75 8.10 32.13 32.75
C ALA A 75 8.73 30.84 33.29
N LEU A 76 8.98 29.85 32.42
CA LEU A 76 9.68 28.64 32.78
C LEU A 76 11.13 28.90 33.22
N GLY A 77 11.85 29.77 32.51
CA GLY A 77 13.21 30.18 32.86
C GLY A 77 13.28 30.86 34.24
N TYR A 78 12.40 31.84 34.48
CA TYR A 78 12.30 32.49 35.83
C TYR A 78 11.97 31.47 36.93
N SER A 79 11.08 30.54 36.66
CA SER A 79 10.76 29.47 37.62
C SER A 79 11.98 28.57 37.90
N LYS A 80 12.84 28.31 36.91
CA LYS A 80 14.05 27.48 37.07
C LYS A 80 15.13 28.18 37.90
N ILE A 81 15.33 29.51 37.71
CA ILE A 81 16.33 30.29 38.48
C ILE A 81 15.81 30.79 39.83
N GLY A 82 14.61 30.35 40.28
CA GLY A 82 14.05 30.65 41.58
C GLY A 82 13.34 32.03 41.68
N GLU A 83 13.16 32.75 40.57
CA GLU A 83 12.44 34.03 40.54
C GLU A 83 10.93 33.81 40.35
N ALA A 84 10.30 33.17 41.35
CA ALA A 84 8.93 32.67 41.27
C ALA A 84 7.87 33.75 41.00
N GLU A 85 7.97 34.92 41.58
CA GLU A 85 7.02 36.02 41.39
C GLU A 85 7.04 36.55 39.95
N LYS A 86 8.25 36.73 39.36
CA LYS A 86 8.40 37.15 37.98
C LYS A 86 7.89 36.06 37.00
N ALA A 87 8.13 34.79 37.32
CA ALA A 87 7.61 33.67 36.57
C ALA A 87 6.07 33.73 36.49
N LEU A 88 5.40 33.98 37.62
CA LEU A 88 3.94 34.09 37.69
C LEU A 88 3.42 35.30 36.92
N GLN A 89 4.08 36.44 37.01
CA GLN A 89 3.72 37.67 36.30
C GLN A 89 3.77 37.49 34.80
N ILE A 90 4.89 36.98 34.26
CA ILE A 90 5.07 36.73 32.82
C ILE A 90 4.11 35.64 32.32
N PHE A 91 3.87 34.61 33.14
CA PHE A 91 2.92 33.56 32.80
C PHE A 91 1.48 34.12 32.68
N ALA A 92 1.08 35.04 33.53
CA ALA A 92 -0.24 35.67 33.48
C ALA A 92 -0.46 36.51 32.21
N GLU A 93 0.62 37.01 31.59
CA GLU A 93 0.56 37.71 30.31
C GLU A 93 0.39 36.78 29.11
N ALA A 94 0.65 35.48 29.28
CA ALA A 94 0.48 34.49 28.22
C ALA A 94 -0.98 34.05 28.13
N SER A 95 -1.58 34.13 26.93
CA SER A 95 -2.96 33.70 26.72
C SER A 95 -3.20 32.26 27.15
N PRO A 96 -4.26 31.95 27.91
CA PRO A 96 -4.57 30.60 28.36
C PRO A 96 -4.75 29.62 27.20
N SER A 97 -4.40 28.35 27.42
CA SER A 97 -4.58 27.28 26.43
C SER A 97 -4.60 25.90 27.09
N ASN A 98 -5.28 24.96 26.44
CA ASN A 98 -5.29 23.57 26.84
C ASN A 98 -4.17 22.74 26.17
N SER A 99 -3.12 23.38 25.62
CA SER A 99 -1.99 22.66 25.07
C SER A 99 -1.15 22.04 26.21
N LEU A 100 -0.62 20.83 25.94
CA LEU A 100 0.21 20.11 26.90
C LEU A 100 1.40 20.94 27.37
N SER A 101 2.04 21.70 26.48
CA SER A 101 3.16 22.59 26.83
C SER A 101 2.76 23.71 27.75
N TYR A 102 1.58 24.31 27.56
CA TYR A 102 1.04 25.35 28.44
C TYR A 102 0.77 24.78 29.83
N LEU A 103 0.04 23.67 29.91
CA LEU A 103 -0.31 23.02 31.18
C LEU A 103 0.92 22.56 31.98
N ALA A 104 1.94 22.02 31.26
CA ALA A 104 3.20 21.63 31.90
C ALA A 104 3.95 22.83 32.51
N ILE A 105 4.02 23.96 31.79
CA ILE A 105 4.66 25.18 32.29
C ILE A 105 3.82 25.80 33.43
N GLN A 106 2.50 25.82 33.29
CA GLN A 106 1.59 26.26 34.36
C GLN A 106 1.84 25.53 35.69
N MET A 107 1.89 24.20 35.60
CA MET A 107 2.16 23.36 36.77
C MET A 107 3.51 23.72 37.42
N GLN A 108 4.55 23.92 36.63
CA GLN A 108 5.88 24.24 37.15
C GLN A 108 5.96 25.63 37.75
N VAL A 109 5.38 26.65 37.12
CA VAL A 109 5.29 28.03 37.63
C VAL A 109 4.49 28.08 38.92
N LEU A 110 3.34 27.39 39.01
CA LEU A 110 2.53 27.33 40.22
C LEU A 110 3.26 26.59 41.35
N LYS A 111 3.98 25.52 41.05
CA LYS A 111 4.80 24.78 42.02
C LYS A 111 5.91 25.66 42.61
N SER A 112 6.64 26.41 41.76
CA SER A 112 7.70 27.32 42.24
C SER A 112 7.17 28.48 43.09
N ASN A 113 5.88 28.82 42.98
CA ASN A 113 5.18 29.81 43.79
C ASN A 113 4.43 29.20 45.00
N GLU A 114 4.74 27.93 45.34
CA GLU A 114 4.12 27.20 46.47
C GLU A 114 2.58 27.03 46.35
N LYS A 115 2.00 27.32 45.18
CA LYS A 115 0.56 27.17 44.91
C LYS A 115 0.24 25.73 44.55
N TYR A 116 0.46 24.83 45.49
CA TYR A 116 0.40 23.38 45.26
C TYR A 116 -1.00 22.89 44.85
N LYS A 117 -2.06 23.49 45.36
CA LYS A 117 -3.43 23.13 44.99
C LYS A 117 -3.69 23.42 43.52
N ASP A 118 -3.37 24.63 43.08
CA ASP A 118 -3.58 25.07 41.70
C ASP A 118 -2.65 24.29 40.75
N ALA A 119 -1.42 23.94 41.20
CA ALA A 119 -0.50 23.08 40.46
C ALA A 119 -1.06 21.68 40.29
N LEU A 120 -1.77 21.11 41.28
CA LEU A 120 -2.43 19.82 41.21
C LEU A 120 -3.58 19.85 40.19
N ASP A 121 -4.39 20.90 40.21
CA ASP A 121 -5.48 21.08 39.24
C ASP A 121 -4.94 21.19 37.79
N ALA A 122 -3.82 21.93 37.62
CA ALA A 122 -3.13 22.00 36.35
C ALA A 122 -2.56 20.64 35.92
N TYR A 123 -2.01 19.83 36.82
CA TYR A 123 -1.55 18.46 36.55
C TYR A 123 -2.70 17.57 36.12
N GLN A 124 -3.84 17.65 36.79
CA GLN A 124 -5.02 16.85 36.43
C GLN A 124 -5.52 17.19 35.01
N SER A 125 -5.54 18.48 34.69
CA SER A 125 -5.87 18.95 33.33
C SER A 125 -4.86 18.49 32.31
N TYR A 126 -3.57 18.49 32.64
CA TYR A 126 -2.50 17.93 31.78
C TYR A 126 -2.70 16.43 31.53
N SER A 127 -2.91 15.65 32.61
CA SER A 127 -3.13 14.19 32.51
C SER A 127 -4.33 13.86 31.66
N ASN A 128 -5.48 14.53 31.88
CA ASN A 128 -6.68 14.31 31.08
C ASN A 128 -6.48 14.68 29.60
N THR A 129 -5.74 15.73 29.30
CA THR A 129 -5.45 16.17 27.95
C THR A 129 -4.49 15.19 27.25
N LEU A 130 -3.51 14.68 28.01
CA LEU A 130 -2.56 13.67 27.51
C LEU A 130 -3.26 12.34 27.19
N GLU A 131 -4.12 11.89 28.12
CA GLU A 131 -4.90 10.65 27.93
C GLU A 131 -5.80 10.74 26.70
N LYS A 132 -6.53 11.86 26.56
CA LYS A 132 -7.36 12.10 25.36
C LYS A 132 -6.54 12.05 24.09
N LYS A 133 -5.37 12.69 24.08
CA LYS A 133 -4.47 12.69 22.91
C LYS A 133 -3.97 11.28 22.58
N HIS A 134 -3.66 10.47 23.60
CA HIS A 134 -3.29 9.07 23.40
C HIS A 134 -4.44 8.25 22.82
N GLN A 135 -5.67 8.44 23.31
CA GLN A 135 -6.85 7.77 22.76
C GLN A 135 -7.11 8.16 21.30
N ASP A 136 -6.95 9.45 20.95
CA ASP A 136 -7.10 9.95 19.58
C ASP A 136 -6.06 9.31 18.65
N ILE A 137 -4.79 9.24 19.06
CA ILE A 137 -3.72 8.59 18.29
C ILE A 137 -4.01 7.09 18.12
N PHE A 138 -4.36 6.41 19.21
CA PHE A 138 -4.66 4.96 19.15
C PHE A 138 -5.85 4.66 18.24
N SER A 139 -6.89 5.50 18.28
CA SER A 139 -8.05 5.32 17.38
C SER A 139 -7.69 5.55 15.92
N GLN A 140 -6.81 6.50 15.60
CA GLN A 140 -6.31 6.74 14.24
C GLN A 140 -5.46 5.55 13.74
N ASP A 141 -4.58 5.03 14.58
CA ASP A 141 -3.75 3.86 14.24
C ASP A 141 -4.61 2.62 14.00
N LEU A 142 -5.67 2.44 14.79
CA LEU A 142 -6.62 1.33 14.60
C LEU A 142 -7.38 1.47 13.27
N LEU A 143 -7.88 2.67 12.96
CA LEU A 143 -8.56 2.93 11.68
C LEU A 143 -7.62 2.68 10.49
N PHE A 144 -6.38 3.15 10.57
CA PHE A 144 -5.38 2.91 9.53
C PHE A 144 -5.07 1.42 9.36
N ALA A 145 -4.96 0.68 10.48
CA ALA A 145 -4.75 -0.78 10.43
C ALA A 145 -5.95 -1.51 9.80
N GLN A 146 -7.18 -1.08 10.08
CA GLN A 146 -8.40 -1.61 9.45
C GLN A 146 -8.42 -1.32 7.95
N GLU A 147 -8.17 -0.08 7.53
CA GLU A 147 -8.15 0.31 6.13
C GLU A 147 -7.09 -0.49 5.35
N LYS A 148 -5.91 -0.66 5.91
CA LYS A 148 -4.85 -1.48 5.32
C LYS A 148 -5.28 -2.94 5.18
N HIS A 149 -5.91 -3.52 6.20
CA HIS A 149 -6.43 -4.87 6.16
C HIS A 149 -7.51 -5.04 5.08
N ASP A 150 -8.42 -4.08 4.96
CA ASP A 150 -9.48 -4.11 3.94
C ASP A 150 -8.92 -4.02 2.52
N LEU A 151 -7.88 -3.20 2.31
CA LEU A 151 -7.16 -3.13 1.03
C LEU A 151 -6.46 -4.45 0.70
N GLU A 152 -5.80 -5.07 1.67
CA GLU A 152 -5.15 -6.39 1.50
C GLU A 152 -6.19 -7.48 1.17
N MET A 153 -7.33 -7.49 1.86
CA MET A 153 -8.42 -8.42 1.57
C MET A 153 -9.07 -8.19 0.20
N ALA A 154 -9.21 -6.95 -0.23
CA ALA A 154 -9.70 -6.62 -1.56
C ALA A 154 -8.74 -7.10 -2.66
N SER A 155 -7.43 -6.90 -2.49
CA SER A 155 -6.39 -7.36 -3.43
C SER A 155 -6.34 -8.89 -3.52
N LEU A 156 -6.49 -9.60 -2.38
CA LEU A 156 -6.55 -11.06 -2.35
C LEU A 156 -7.79 -11.60 -3.07
N LYS A 157 -8.95 -10.96 -2.91
CA LYS A 157 -10.17 -11.32 -3.66
C LYS A 157 -10.00 -11.09 -5.16
N GLU A 158 -9.36 -10.00 -5.55
CA GLU A 158 -9.09 -9.71 -6.96
C GLU A 158 -8.15 -10.75 -7.60
N THR A 159 -7.08 -11.16 -6.90
CA THR A 159 -6.17 -12.22 -7.37
C THR A 159 -6.87 -13.56 -7.48
N GLN A 160 -7.68 -13.94 -6.50
CA GLN A 160 -8.47 -15.18 -6.55
C GLN A 160 -9.49 -15.19 -7.70
N THR A 161 -10.12 -14.06 -8.00
CA THR A 161 -11.03 -13.97 -9.14
C THR A 161 -10.30 -14.07 -10.47
N LYS A 162 -9.12 -13.46 -10.61
CA LYS A 162 -8.27 -13.59 -11.79
C LYS A 162 -7.78 -15.04 -11.99
N GLU A 163 -7.35 -15.71 -10.94
CA GLU A 163 -6.95 -17.13 -11.01
C GLU A 163 -8.10 -18.02 -11.45
N LYS A 164 -9.30 -17.85 -10.89
CA LYS A 164 -10.49 -18.60 -11.33
C LYS A 164 -10.82 -18.36 -12.80
N LEU A 165 -10.71 -17.11 -13.26
CA LEU A 165 -10.97 -16.77 -14.67
C LEU A 165 -9.97 -17.43 -15.61
N ILE A 166 -8.69 -17.48 -15.24
CA ILE A 166 -7.64 -18.17 -15.97
C ILE A 166 -7.93 -19.68 -16.03
N TRP A 167 -8.31 -20.29 -14.90
CA TRP A 167 -8.69 -21.70 -14.85
C TRP A 167 -9.88 -22.02 -15.75
N TYR A 168 -10.95 -21.21 -15.73
CA TYR A 168 -12.10 -21.41 -16.62
C TYR A 168 -11.73 -21.24 -18.09
N SER A 169 -10.88 -20.28 -18.42
CA SER A 169 -10.40 -20.07 -19.78
C SER A 169 -9.56 -21.27 -20.29
N THR A 170 -8.64 -21.78 -19.47
CA THR A 170 -7.82 -22.95 -19.82
C THR A 170 -8.65 -24.22 -19.97
N CYS A 171 -9.61 -24.47 -19.08
CA CYS A 171 -10.53 -25.59 -19.21
C CYS A 171 -11.40 -25.50 -20.48
N SER A 172 -11.88 -24.32 -20.82
CA SER A 172 -12.66 -24.08 -22.03
C SER A 172 -11.87 -24.33 -23.31
N THR A 173 -10.63 -23.84 -23.38
CA THR A 173 -9.74 -24.08 -24.53
C THR A 173 -9.40 -25.56 -24.69
N PHE A 174 -9.18 -26.27 -23.59
CA PHE A 174 -8.93 -27.71 -23.62
C PHE A 174 -10.16 -28.50 -24.10
N ALA A 175 -11.35 -28.14 -23.65
CA ALA A 175 -12.60 -28.75 -24.11
C ALA A 175 -12.84 -28.53 -25.62
N LEU A 176 -12.53 -27.33 -26.14
CA LEU A 176 -12.61 -27.04 -27.58
C LEU A 176 -11.60 -27.89 -28.41
N MET A 177 -10.38 -28.04 -27.91
CA MET A 177 -9.38 -28.90 -28.55
C MET A 177 -9.84 -30.35 -28.62
N LEU A 178 -10.42 -30.88 -27.54
CA LEU A 178 -10.98 -32.24 -27.52
C LEU A 178 -12.14 -32.38 -28.52
N MET A 179 -13.03 -31.41 -28.62
CA MET A 179 -14.11 -31.43 -29.61
C MET A 179 -13.60 -31.43 -31.06
N ILE A 180 -12.60 -30.59 -31.36
CA ILE A 180 -11.99 -30.53 -32.69
C ILE A 180 -11.32 -31.89 -33.01
N GLY A 181 -10.56 -32.45 -32.04
CA GLY A 181 -9.95 -33.78 -32.17
C GLY A 181 -10.98 -34.87 -32.42
N PHE A 182 -12.12 -34.86 -31.73
CA PHE A 182 -13.21 -35.81 -31.92
C PHE A 182 -13.87 -35.69 -33.31
N ILE A 183 -14.14 -34.45 -33.75
CA ILE A 183 -14.68 -34.20 -35.11
C ILE A 183 -13.70 -34.70 -36.17
N TYR A 184 -12.42 -34.40 -36.05
CA TYR A 184 -11.37 -34.87 -36.97
C TYR A 184 -11.29 -36.41 -37.01
N TYR A 185 -11.34 -37.05 -35.82
CA TYR A 185 -11.35 -38.53 -35.74
C TYR A 185 -12.58 -39.14 -36.44
N ARG A 186 -13.77 -38.58 -36.19
CA ARG A 186 -15.00 -39.01 -36.88
C ARG A 186 -14.93 -38.81 -38.39
N TYR A 187 -14.38 -37.70 -38.84
CA TYR A 187 -14.18 -37.42 -40.25
C TYR A 187 -13.22 -38.43 -40.89
N ARG A 188 -12.11 -38.73 -40.25
CA ARG A 188 -11.11 -39.71 -40.71
C ARG A 188 -11.70 -41.12 -40.84
N ILE A 189 -12.46 -41.55 -39.86
CA ILE A 189 -13.15 -42.86 -39.93
C ILE A 189 -14.15 -42.88 -41.08
N SER A 190 -14.96 -41.83 -41.23
CA SER A 190 -15.93 -41.75 -42.33
C SER A 190 -15.25 -41.77 -43.71
N TYR A 191 -14.16 -41.04 -43.83
CA TYR A 191 -13.33 -41.03 -45.05
C TYR A 191 -12.73 -42.42 -45.40
N SER A 192 -12.14 -43.08 -44.39
CA SER A 192 -11.61 -44.45 -44.55
C SER A 192 -12.69 -45.43 -44.97
N LYS A 193 -13.89 -45.36 -44.40
CA LYS A 193 -15.03 -46.22 -44.82
C LYS A 193 -15.46 -45.97 -46.26
N ARG A 194 -15.42 -44.72 -46.74
CA ARG A 194 -15.73 -44.42 -48.16
C ARG A 194 -14.71 -45.00 -49.10
N ILE A 195 -13.41 -44.89 -48.79
CA ILE A 195 -12.35 -45.48 -49.62
C ILE A 195 -12.48 -47.00 -49.71
N ILE A 196 -12.76 -47.67 -48.58
CA ILE A 196 -12.96 -49.11 -48.54
C ILE A 196 -14.17 -49.51 -49.39
N ALA A 197 -15.29 -48.80 -49.27
CA ALA A 197 -16.49 -49.07 -50.06
C ALA A 197 -16.27 -48.82 -51.57
N GLU A 198 -15.49 -47.80 -51.95
CA GLU A 198 -15.12 -47.57 -53.35
C GLU A 198 -14.21 -48.68 -53.89
N GLN A 199 -13.23 -49.17 -53.11
CA GLN A 199 -12.39 -50.28 -53.47
C GLN A 199 -13.19 -51.57 -53.64
N GLU A 200 -14.16 -51.84 -52.79
CA GLU A 200 -15.01 -52.99 -52.86
C GLU A 200 -15.95 -52.93 -54.10
N ASN A 201 -16.53 -51.73 -54.37
CA ASN A 201 -17.29 -51.54 -55.60
C ASN A 201 -16.47 -51.75 -56.91
N THR A 202 -15.22 -51.24 -56.92
CA THR A 202 -14.34 -51.48 -58.10
C THR A 202 -13.97 -52.94 -58.27
N ARG A 203 -13.75 -53.65 -57.15
CA ARG A 203 -13.50 -55.10 -57.19
C ARG A 203 -14.70 -55.88 -57.72
N LEU A 204 -15.89 -55.59 -57.22
CA LEU A 204 -17.12 -56.24 -57.70
C LEU A 204 -17.36 -55.97 -59.19
N ARG A 205 -17.06 -54.74 -59.65
CA ARG A 205 -17.18 -54.37 -61.03
C ARG A 205 -16.21 -55.21 -61.97
N LEU A 206 -14.96 -55.34 -61.53
CA LEU A 206 -13.97 -56.15 -62.21
C LEU A 206 -14.34 -57.65 -62.21
N GLU A 207 -14.94 -58.16 -61.11
CA GLU A 207 -15.46 -59.51 -61.04
C GLU A 207 -16.61 -59.72 -62.02
N GLN A 208 -17.55 -58.73 -62.10
CA GLN A 208 -18.63 -58.80 -63.10
C GLN A 208 -18.12 -58.73 -64.51
N GLU A 209 -17.16 -57.89 -64.84
CA GLU A 209 -16.52 -57.86 -66.18
C GLU A 209 -15.82 -59.19 -66.55
N ASN A 210 -15.11 -59.77 -65.59
CA ASN A 210 -14.47 -61.10 -65.79
C ASN A 210 -15.48 -62.22 -66.01
N LEU A 211 -16.58 -62.20 -65.22
CA LEU A 211 -17.68 -63.16 -65.45
C LEU A 211 -18.33 -62.99 -66.80
N GLY A 212 -18.60 -61.68 -67.18
CA GLY A 212 -19.10 -61.37 -68.51
C GLY A 212 -18.22 -61.86 -69.63
N MET A 213 -16.90 -61.71 -69.55
CA MET A 213 -15.94 -62.24 -70.51
C MET A 213 -15.93 -63.77 -70.54
N ARG A 214 -16.00 -64.45 -69.38
CA ARG A 214 -16.12 -65.91 -69.33
C ARG A 214 -17.38 -66.43 -69.95
N ILE A 215 -18.52 -65.80 -69.76
CA ILE A 215 -19.80 -66.16 -70.37
C ILE A 215 -19.69 -66.03 -71.88
N SER A 216 -19.17 -64.92 -72.42
CA SER A 216 -19.00 -64.70 -73.83
C SER A 216 -18.01 -65.74 -74.48
N GLN A 217 -16.96 -66.09 -73.70
CA GLN A 217 -16.09 -67.18 -74.16
C GLN A 217 -16.79 -68.54 -74.24
N LEU A 218 -17.56 -68.92 -73.22
CA LEU A 218 -18.34 -70.14 -73.19
C LEU A 218 -19.39 -70.20 -74.27
N GLU A 219 -20.05 -69.03 -74.54
CA GLU A 219 -21.02 -68.91 -75.67
C GLU A 219 -20.32 -69.14 -77.01
N SER A 220 -19.15 -68.54 -77.22
CA SER A 220 -18.38 -68.74 -78.45
C SER A 220 -17.89 -70.20 -78.59
N GLU A 221 -17.45 -70.82 -77.49
CA GLU A 221 -17.06 -72.25 -77.51
C GLU A 221 -18.27 -73.13 -77.76
N SER A 222 -19.44 -72.83 -77.18
CA SER A 222 -20.68 -73.54 -77.42
C SER A 222 -21.12 -73.46 -78.88
N GLU A 223 -20.99 -72.26 -79.46
CA GLU A 223 -21.34 -72.07 -80.92
C GLU A 223 -20.37 -72.81 -81.85
N ASN A 224 -19.08 -72.78 -81.47
CA ASN A 224 -18.09 -73.58 -82.25
C ASN A 224 -18.36 -75.08 -82.15
N LEU A 225 -18.74 -75.57 -80.99
CA LEU A 225 -19.13 -76.99 -80.82
C LEU A 225 -20.42 -77.36 -81.59
N LYS A 226 -21.40 -76.46 -81.61
CA LYS A 226 -22.60 -76.64 -82.44
C LYS A 226 -22.29 -76.68 -83.91
N ASN A 227 -21.42 -75.80 -84.40
CA ASN A 227 -20.97 -75.81 -85.83
C ASN A 227 -20.19 -77.06 -86.17
N LEU A 228 -19.34 -77.60 -85.28
CA LEU A 228 -18.65 -78.85 -85.46
C LEU A 228 -19.60 -80.06 -85.49
N LEU A 229 -20.62 -80.07 -84.64
CA LEU A 229 -21.64 -81.15 -84.64
C LEU A 229 -22.53 -81.10 -85.86
N SER A 230 -22.89 -79.91 -86.42
CA SER A 230 -23.64 -79.79 -87.67
C SER A 230 -22.89 -80.27 -88.83
N THR A 231 -21.58 -79.98 -88.97
CA THR A 231 -20.68 -80.46 -89.98
C THR A 231 -20.46 -81.95 -89.90
N GLN A 232 -20.55 -82.61 -88.77
CA GLN A 232 -20.41 -84.03 -88.59
C GLN A 232 -21.69 -84.79 -88.90
N ASN A 233 -22.88 -84.14 -88.84
CA ASN A 233 -24.16 -84.76 -89.27
C ASN A 233 -24.42 -84.68 -90.77
N ASP A 234 -23.68 -83.84 -91.52
CA ASP A 234 -23.81 -83.67 -92.97
C ASP A 234 -22.82 -84.60 -93.80
N LEU A 235 -22.10 -85.50 -93.16
CA LEU A 235 -21.25 -86.52 -93.68
C LEU A 235 -21.88 -87.92 -93.52
#